data_420be4677229d2caf02f20cb59fa85bc
#
_entry.id   420be4677229d2caf02f20cb59fa85bc
#
_cell.length_a   1.000
_cell.length_b   1.000
_cell.length_c   1.000
_cell.angle_alpha   90.00
_cell.angle_beta   90.00
_cell.angle_gamma   90.00
#
_symmetry.space_group_name_H-M   'P 1'
#
loop_
_entity.id
_entity.type
_entity.pdbx_description
1 polymer ?
#
loop_
_entity_poly.entity_id
_entity_poly.type
_entity_poly.pdbx_seq_one_letter_code
_entity_poly.pdbx_strand_id
1 'polypeptide(L)'
;EHHQGVVELTPLMWDRSVSIVQPDLAMMGGITECLRVAHIAEHYNLVVSPHFLPALFIHVAAAAPSIRWMEDFPLLEPLFDAPVSMDSDGNISPPETPGHGLAWADGAREEYRKQA
;
A
#
# COMPACT_ATOMS: atom_id res chain seq x y z
N GLU A 1 -2.89 4.73 10.40
CA GLU A 1 -2.30 5.35 9.19
C GLU A 1 -1.32 6.49 9.49
N HIS A 2 -1.58 7.29 10.53
CA HIS A 2 -0.74 8.46 10.85
C HIS A 2 0.59 8.12 11.54
N HIS A 3 0.75 6.90 12.03
CA HIS A 3 2.00 6.44 12.63
C HIS A 3 3.07 6.18 11.57
N GLN A 4 4.27 6.68 11.83
CA GLN A 4 5.37 6.63 10.88
C GLN A 4 6.42 5.58 11.28
N GLY A 5 6.47 4.50 10.50
CA GLY A 5 7.51 3.50 10.61
C GLY A 5 7.39 2.53 11.79
N VAL A 6 8.40 1.69 11.88
CA VAL A 6 8.49 0.60 12.85
C VAL A 6 8.44 1.11 14.29
N VAL A 7 9.10 2.23 14.57
CA VAL A 7 9.24 2.75 15.94
C VAL A 7 7.89 3.09 16.56
N GLU A 8 6.99 3.67 15.77
CA GLU A 8 5.67 4.09 16.27
C GLU A 8 4.63 2.97 16.22
N LEU A 9 4.74 2.06 15.25
CA LEU A 9 3.77 0.97 15.09
C LEU A 9 4.07 -0.24 16.00
N THR A 10 5.34 -0.52 16.31
CA THR A 10 5.70 -1.67 17.13
C THR A 10 5.07 -1.67 18.53
N PRO A 11 5.01 -0.56 19.29
CA PRO A 11 4.31 -0.54 20.57
C PRO A 11 2.84 -0.94 20.47
N LEU A 12 2.13 -0.51 19.43
CA LEU A 12 0.71 -0.85 19.20
C LEU A 12 0.52 -2.36 18.92
N MET A 13 1.48 -2.96 18.24
CA MET A 13 1.50 -4.41 17.98
C MET A 13 1.85 -5.21 19.24
N TRP A 14 2.82 -4.72 19.99
CA TRP A 14 3.29 -5.35 21.23
C TRP A 14 2.20 -5.45 22.30
N ASP A 15 1.52 -4.35 22.56
CA ASP A 15 0.48 -4.29 23.60
C ASP A 15 -0.90 -4.78 23.11
N ARG A 16 -0.97 -5.21 21.82
CA ARG A 16 -2.19 -5.68 21.16
C ARG A 16 -3.34 -4.68 21.17
N SER A 17 -3.04 -3.39 21.15
CA SER A 17 -4.04 -2.33 21.05
C SER A 17 -4.67 -2.24 19.65
N VAL A 18 -4.09 -2.93 18.66
CA VAL A 18 -4.60 -3.05 17.30
C VAL A 18 -4.67 -4.52 16.88
N SER A 19 -5.67 -4.89 16.10
CA SER A 19 -5.80 -6.21 15.48
C SER A 19 -5.42 -6.22 14.00
N ILE A 20 -5.50 -5.08 13.36
CA ILE A 20 -5.06 -4.85 11.97
C ILE A 20 -4.18 -3.61 11.96
N VAL A 21 -3.01 -3.73 11.34
CA VAL A 21 -2.07 -2.61 11.15
C VAL A 21 -2.30 -2.01 9.78
N GLN A 22 -2.46 -0.69 9.72
CA GLN A 22 -2.79 0.01 8.48
C GLN A 22 -1.72 1.08 8.14
N PRO A 23 -0.54 0.66 7.66
CA PRO A 23 0.53 1.58 7.31
C PRO A 23 0.26 2.29 5.99
N ASP A 24 0.71 3.55 5.88
CA ASP A 24 0.73 4.32 4.65
C ASP A 24 2.16 4.38 4.10
N LEU A 25 2.36 3.96 2.85
CA LEU A 25 3.67 3.86 2.22
C LEU A 25 4.37 5.22 2.07
N ALA A 26 3.60 6.25 1.74
CA ALA A 26 4.14 7.59 1.57
C ALA A 26 4.55 8.21 2.91
N MET A 27 3.72 8.04 3.95
CA MET A 27 3.99 8.56 5.29
C MET A 27 5.12 7.82 5.99
N MET A 28 5.29 6.53 5.71
CA MET A 28 6.35 5.71 6.32
C MET A 28 7.71 5.83 5.66
N GLY A 29 7.84 6.56 4.55
CA GLY A 29 9.10 6.72 3.85
C GLY A 29 9.42 5.60 2.85
N GLY A 30 8.43 4.82 2.43
CA GLY A 30 8.54 3.91 1.29
C GLY A 30 8.54 2.42 1.62
N ILE A 31 8.88 1.64 0.61
CA ILE A 31 8.74 0.17 0.58
C ILE A 31 9.54 -0.52 1.69
N THR A 32 10.78 -0.08 1.94
CA THR A 32 11.66 -0.73 2.92
C THR A 32 11.06 -0.72 4.32
N GLU A 33 10.52 0.41 4.74
CA GLU A 33 9.93 0.53 6.06
C GLU A 33 8.60 -0.23 6.16
N CYS A 34 7.80 -0.21 5.09
CA CYS A 34 6.57 -0.99 5.02
C CYS A 34 6.83 -2.49 5.13
N LEU A 35 7.86 -3.03 4.48
CA LEU A 35 8.26 -4.43 4.62
C LEU A 35 8.70 -4.77 6.04
N ARG A 36 9.44 -3.87 6.72
CA ARG A 36 9.82 -4.06 8.13
C ARG A 36 8.59 -4.16 9.03
N VAL A 37 7.63 -3.26 8.85
CA VAL A 37 6.37 -3.29 9.60
C VAL A 37 5.60 -4.56 9.32
N ALA A 38 5.50 -5.00 8.06
CA ALA A 38 4.80 -6.22 7.68
C ALA A 38 5.43 -7.47 8.33
N HIS A 39 6.76 -7.58 8.36
CA HIS A 39 7.45 -8.69 9.02
C HIS A 39 7.29 -8.67 10.56
N ILE A 40 7.27 -7.48 11.16
CA ILE A 40 7.00 -7.36 12.61
C ILE A 40 5.54 -7.76 12.90
N ALA A 41 4.59 -7.31 12.10
CA ALA A 41 3.19 -7.70 12.24
C ALA A 41 3.02 -9.22 12.12
N GLU A 42 3.72 -9.86 11.18
CA GLU A 42 3.75 -11.32 11.05
C GLU A 42 4.26 -12.00 12.33
N HIS A 43 5.34 -11.49 12.92
CA HIS A 43 5.87 -12.01 14.18
C HIS A 43 4.85 -11.95 15.33
N TYR A 44 4.01 -10.93 15.36
CA TYR A 44 2.92 -10.79 16.35
C TYR A 44 1.61 -11.46 15.93
N ASN A 45 1.58 -12.19 14.81
CA ASN A 45 0.37 -12.78 14.21
C ASN A 45 -0.74 -11.74 13.96
N LEU A 46 -0.37 -10.56 13.51
CA LEU A 46 -1.28 -9.50 13.12
C LEU A 46 -1.40 -9.41 11.60
N VAL A 47 -2.55 -8.96 11.14
CA VAL A 47 -2.81 -8.69 9.72
C VAL A 47 -2.43 -7.26 9.40
N VAL A 48 -1.86 -7.06 8.23
CA VAL A 48 -1.63 -5.74 7.65
C VAL A 48 -2.62 -5.49 6.53
N SER A 49 -3.25 -4.33 6.55
CA SER A 49 -4.11 -3.81 5.49
C SER A 49 -3.63 -2.41 5.16
N PRO A 50 -2.77 -2.24 4.14
CA PRO A 50 -2.17 -0.95 3.85
C PRO A 50 -3.20 0.13 3.52
N HIS A 51 -2.92 1.35 3.98
CA HIS A 51 -3.65 2.55 3.62
C HIS A 51 -3.08 3.15 2.34
N PHE A 52 -3.96 3.58 1.43
CA PHE A 52 -3.61 4.38 0.26
C PHE A 52 -2.64 3.70 -0.74
N LEU A 53 -2.50 4.21 -1.95
CA LEU A 53 -1.58 3.75 -3.00
C LEU A 53 -1.60 2.22 -3.27
N PRO A 54 -2.77 1.60 -3.51
CA PRO A 54 -2.86 0.16 -3.72
C PRO A 54 -1.96 -0.33 -4.86
N ALA A 55 -1.80 0.44 -5.92
CA ALA A 55 -0.96 0.10 -7.06
C ALA A 55 0.56 0.00 -6.74
N LEU A 56 1.02 0.61 -5.66
CA LEU A 56 2.40 0.43 -5.15
C LEU A 56 2.45 -0.62 -4.05
N PHE A 57 1.47 -0.65 -3.17
CA PHE A 57 1.42 -1.63 -2.09
C PHE A 57 1.26 -3.06 -2.57
N ILE A 58 0.67 -3.29 -3.75
CA ILE A 58 0.51 -4.63 -4.30
C ILE A 58 1.84 -5.40 -4.41
N HIS A 59 2.94 -4.71 -4.67
CA HIS A 59 4.27 -5.32 -4.71
C HIS A 59 4.78 -5.72 -3.32
N VAL A 60 4.49 -4.90 -2.31
CA VAL A 60 4.81 -5.20 -0.91
C VAL A 60 3.93 -6.35 -0.42
N ALA A 61 2.65 -6.35 -0.78
CA ALA A 61 1.70 -7.42 -0.43
C ALA A 61 2.12 -8.77 -1.02
N ALA A 62 2.57 -8.80 -2.26
CA ALA A 62 3.07 -10.02 -2.88
C ALA A 62 4.32 -10.59 -2.18
N ALA A 63 5.07 -9.76 -1.46
CA ALA A 63 6.30 -10.15 -0.76
C ALA A 63 6.11 -10.40 0.75
N ALA A 64 4.95 -10.07 1.33
CA ALA A 64 4.73 -10.13 2.78
C ALA A 64 3.41 -10.84 3.12
N PRO A 65 3.45 -12.08 3.65
CA PRO A 65 2.25 -12.89 3.93
C PRO A 65 1.28 -12.29 4.97
N SER A 66 1.75 -11.35 5.79
CA SER A 66 0.91 -10.63 6.76
C SER A 66 -0.05 -9.64 6.08
N ILE A 67 0.23 -9.20 4.86
CA ILE A 67 -0.65 -8.32 4.10
C ILE A 67 -1.70 -9.18 3.40
N ARG A 68 -2.94 -9.13 3.89
CA ARG A 68 -4.04 -9.96 3.39
C ARG A 68 -5.16 -9.17 2.74
N TRP A 69 -5.22 -7.90 3.00
CA TRP A 69 -6.25 -6.99 2.51
C TRP A 69 -5.58 -5.78 1.91
N MET A 70 -6.16 -5.25 0.85
CA MET A 70 -5.75 -4.00 0.24
C MET A 70 -6.93 -3.05 0.30
N GLU A 71 -6.67 -1.78 0.61
CA GLU A 71 -7.70 -0.76 0.53
C GLU A 71 -8.01 -0.44 -0.93
N ASP A 72 -9.29 -0.40 -1.28
CA ASP A 72 -9.74 0.17 -2.54
C ASP A 72 -9.72 1.70 -2.43
N PHE A 73 -8.87 2.36 -3.19
CA PHE A 73 -8.71 3.80 -3.12
C PHE A 73 -8.70 4.45 -4.51
N PRO A 74 -9.88 4.65 -5.11
CA PRO A 74 -10.00 5.09 -6.49
C PRO A 74 -9.62 6.55 -6.75
N LEU A 75 -9.35 7.35 -5.71
CA LEU A 75 -9.09 8.78 -5.82
C LEU A 75 -7.92 9.12 -6.78
N LEU A 76 -6.89 8.27 -6.84
CA LEU A 76 -5.72 8.47 -7.68
C LEU A 76 -5.75 7.72 -9.01
N GLU A 77 -6.74 6.83 -9.21
CA GLU A 77 -6.84 6.05 -10.43
C GLU A 77 -6.84 6.90 -11.72
N PRO A 78 -7.53 8.06 -11.78
CA PRO A 78 -7.52 8.89 -12.97
C PRO A 78 -6.14 9.43 -13.38
N LEU A 79 -5.16 9.34 -12.49
CA LEU A 79 -3.78 9.77 -12.77
C LEU A 79 -2.96 8.70 -13.52
N PHE A 80 -3.41 7.45 -13.55
CA PHE A 80 -2.63 6.32 -14.05
C PHE A 80 -3.33 5.57 -15.18
N ASP A 81 -2.54 5.05 -16.12
CA ASP A 81 -3.02 4.29 -17.29
C ASP A 81 -3.63 2.94 -16.93
N ALA A 82 -3.14 2.33 -15.88
CA ALA A 82 -3.55 0.99 -15.47
C ALA A 82 -3.88 0.99 -13.97
N PRO A 83 -5.15 1.19 -13.61
CA PRO A 83 -5.58 1.00 -12.23
C PRO A 83 -5.41 -0.46 -11.81
N VAL A 84 -5.29 -0.68 -10.51
CA VAL A 84 -5.29 -2.04 -9.95
C VAL A 84 -6.61 -2.72 -10.28
N SER A 85 -6.56 -3.82 -11.02
CA SER A 85 -7.76 -4.59 -11.36
C SER A 85 -7.98 -5.74 -10.40
N MET A 86 -9.23 -5.95 -10.01
CA MET A 86 -9.67 -7.04 -9.17
C MET A 86 -10.33 -8.13 -10.03
N ASP A 87 -9.99 -9.39 -9.77
CA ASP A 87 -10.63 -10.54 -10.42
C ASP A 87 -12.05 -10.82 -9.87
N SER A 88 -12.74 -11.82 -10.42
CA SER A 88 -14.09 -12.21 -9.99
C SER A 88 -14.17 -12.71 -8.54
N ASP A 89 -13.06 -13.15 -7.99
CA ASP A 89 -12.95 -13.68 -6.63
C ASP A 89 -12.52 -12.61 -5.61
N GLY A 90 -12.30 -11.39 -6.09
CA GLY A 90 -11.89 -10.26 -5.26
C GLY A 90 -10.38 -10.18 -5.01
N ASN A 91 -9.58 -10.92 -5.77
CA ASN A 91 -8.12 -10.86 -5.65
C ASN A 91 -7.52 -9.84 -6.61
N ILE A 92 -6.41 -9.28 -6.20
CA ILE A 92 -5.58 -8.41 -7.01
C ILE A 92 -4.19 -9.00 -7.16
N SER A 93 -3.54 -8.73 -8.27
CA SER A 93 -2.18 -9.21 -8.56
C SER A 93 -1.28 -8.08 -9.04
N PRO A 94 0.01 -8.13 -8.70
CA PRO A 94 0.96 -7.14 -9.23
C PRO A 94 1.06 -7.28 -10.75
N PRO A 95 1.31 -6.17 -11.48
CA PRO A 95 1.50 -6.22 -12.92
C PRO A 95 2.79 -6.97 -13.29
N GLU A 96 2.77 -7.66 -14.44
CA GLU A 96 3.93 -8.35 -15.00
C GLU A 96 4.97 -7.43 -15.67
N THR A 97 4.71 -6.12 -15.67
CA THR A 97 5.60 -5.12 -16.26
C THR A 97 6.79 -4.83 -15.35
N PRO A 98 7.99 -4.54 -15.91
CA PRO A 98 9.14 -4.15 -15.11
C PRO A 98 8.90 -2.92 -14.22
N GLY A 99 9.48 -2.92 -13.03
CA GLY A 99 9.32 -1.84 -12.06
C GLY A 99 7.98 -1.92 -11.33
N HIS A 100 7.40 -0.78 -10.96
CA HIS A 100 6.10 -0.72 -10.28
C HIS A 100 4.89 -0.78 -11.23
N GLY A 101 5.13 -0.79 -12.53
CA GLY A 101 4.08 -0.93 -13.53
C GLY A 101 3.16 0.29 -13.74
N LEU A 102 3.35 1.38 -13.00
CA LEU A 102 2.54 2.58 -13.13
C LEU A 102 3.09 3.51 -14.22
N ALA A 103 2.21 3.98 -15.08
CA ALA A 103 2.45 5.06 -16.03
C ALA A 103 1.40 6.16 -15.82
N TRP A 104 1.75 7.40 -16.15
CA TRP A 104 0.78 8.49 -16.12
C TRP A 104 -0.22 8.32 -17.26
N ALA A 105 -1.49 8.49 -16.96
CA ALA A 105 -2.52 8.57 -17.99
C ALA A 105 -2.29 9.77 -18.91
N ASP A 106 -2.64 9.60 -20.18
CA ASP A 106 -2.51 10.66 -21.18
C ASP A 106 -3.32 11.89 -20.77
N GLY A 107 -2.66 13.04 -20.77
CA GLY A 107 -3.27 14.32 -20.37
C GLY A 107 -3.37 14.56 -18.85
N ALA A 108 -3.20 13.55 -18.00
CA ALA A 108 -3.35 13.70 -16.53
C ALA A 108 -2.46 14.81 -15.95
N ARG A 109 -1.23 14.93 -16.44
CA ARG A 109 -0.31 15.99 -15.99
C ARG A 109 -0.79 17.39 -16.31
N GLU A 110 -1.47 17.58 -17.43
CA GLU A 110 -2.01 18.88 -17.85
C GLU A 110 -3.29 19.21 -17.11
N GLU A 111 -4.17 18.23 -16.97
CA GLU A 111 -5.44 18.38 -16.26
C GLU A 111 -5.26 18.75 -14.79
N TYR A 112 -4.32 18.07 -14.09
CA TYR A 112 -4.08 18.27 -12.67
C TYR A 112 -2.94 19.24 -12.34
N ARG A 113 -2.36 19.90 -13.33
CA ARG A 113 -1.33 20.93 -13.11
C ARG A 113 -1.95 22.11 -12.38
N LYS A 114 -1.42 22.44 -11.22
CA LYS A 114 -1.78 23.71 -10.56
C LYS A 114 -1.37 24.87 -11.46
N GLN A 115 -2.30 25.74 -11.75
CA GLN A 115 -1.97 27.03 -12.36
C GLN A 115 -1.15 27.81 -11.34
N ALA A 116 0.06 28.20 -11.73
CA ALA A 116 0.97 28.99 -10.90
C ALA A 116 0.50 30.45 -10.83
#